data_6e94322f7e352b8f2cfccfc5f1db6088
#
_entry.id   6e94322f7e352b8f2cfccfc5f1db6088
#
_cell.length_a   1.000
_cell.length_b   1.000
_cell.length_c   1.000
_cell.angle_alpha   90.00
_cell.angle_beta   90.00
_cell.angle_gamma   90.00
#
_symmetry.space_group_name_H-M   'P 1'
#
loop_
_entity.id
_entity.type
_entity.pdbx_description
1 polymer ?
#
loop_
_entity_poly.entity_id
_entity_poly.type
_entity_poly.pdbx_seq_one_letter_code
_entity_poly.pdbx_strand_id
1 'polypeptide(L)'
;SKGEPAQGVDITLYKLNPSTPSQWKQIATGKTDVNGRISNFLPGIEDNTGIYMLKFYTEPYFLKQGLKSIYPFVEVIFRIEGKKHYHIPITMSANGYSTYRGN
;
A
#
# COMPACT_ATOMS: atom_id res chain seq x y z
N SER A 1 9.33 -13.39 11.25
CA SER A 1 9.53 -12.89 12.59
C SER A 1 8.85 -11.56 12.79
N LYS A 2 8.67 -11.22 14.03
CA LYS A 2 7.90 -10.03 14.39
C LYS A 2 8.63 -8.77 13.99
N GLY A 3 7.88 -7.84 13.42
CA GLY A 3 8.41 -6.53 13.14
C GLY A 3 9.33 -6.42 11.94
N GLU A 4 9.59 -7.50 11.28
CA GLU A 4 10.41 -7.44 10.09
C GLU A 4 9.59 -6.84 8.94
N PRO A 5 10.19 -5.93 8.16
CA PRO A 5 9.48 -5.36 7.03
C PRO A 5 9.07 -6.42 6.03
N ALA A 6 7.90 -6.25 5.45
CA ALA A 6 7.39 -7.18 4.45
C ALA A 6 7.91 -6.79 3.07
N GLN A 7 8.84 -7.58 2.56
CA GLN A 7 9.41 -7.37 1.24
C GLN A 7 8.65 -8.17 0.20
N GLY A 8 8.43 -7.57 -0.96
CA GLY A 8 7.86 -8.29 -2.09
C GLY A 8 6.35 -8.42 -2.05
N VAL A 9 5.67 -7.60 -1.27
CA VAL A 9 4.21 -7.57 -1.29
C VAL A 9 3.75 -6.82 -2.53
N ASP A 10 2.92 -7.45 -3.32
CA ASP A 10 2.35 -6.79 -4.49
C ASP A 10 1.41 -5.68 -4.06
N ILE A 11 1.50 -4.56 -4.74
CA ILE A 11 0.69 -3.39 -4.44
C ILE A 11 0.14 -2.78 -5.70
N THR A 12 -1.01 -2.15 -5.58
CA THR A 12 -1.61 -1.37 -6.66
C THR A 12 -2.03 -0.02 -6.09
N LEU A 13 -1.75 1.03 -6.83
CA LEU A 13 -2.15 2.37 -6.45
C LEU A 13 -3.28 2.83 -7.34
N TYR A 14 -4.32 3.35 -6.70
CA TYR A 14 -5.49 3.90 -7.38
C TYR A 14 -5.64 5.35 -7.01
N LYS A 15 -6.21 6.12 -7.92
CA LYS A 15 -6.58 7.51 -7.64
C LYS A 15 -8.07 7.66 -7.80
N LEU A 16 -8.69 8.36 -6.86
CA LEU A 16 -10.11 8.64 -6.92
C LEU A 16 -10.38 9.67 -8.00
N ASN A 17 -11.38 9.38 -8.84
CA ASN A 17 -11.78 10.32 -9.87
C ASN A 17 -12.52 11.49 -9.22
N PRO A 18 -12.02 12.71 -9.32
CA PRO A 18 -12.67 13.84 -8.65
C PRO A 18 -14.05 14.16 -9.21
N SER A 19 -14.29 13.82 -10.47
CA SER A 19 -15.60 14.08 -11.10
C SER A 19 -16.58 12.97 -10.83
N THR A 20 -16.11 11.78 -10.49
CA THR A 20 -16.97 10.63 -10.25
C THR A 20 -16.44 9.92 -9.00
N PRO A 21 -16.83 10.40 -7.81
CA PRO A 21 -16.20 9.94 -6.57
C PRO A 21 -16.36 8.46 -6.24
N SER A 22 -17.20 7.74 -6.98
CA SER A 22 -17.31 6.30 -6.78
C SER A 22 -16.34 5.50 -7.62
N GLN A 23 -15.54 6.16 -8.45
CA GLN A 23 -14.65 5.48 -9.37
C GLN A 23 -13.19 5.66 -8.98
N TRP A 24 -12.49 4.55 -8.96
CA TRP A 24 -11.06 4.51 -8.73
C TRP A 24 -10.35 4.15 -10.03
N LYS A 25 -9.30 4.87 -10.33
CA LYS A 25 -8.50 4.59 -11.52
C LYS A 25 -7.17 4.01 -11.09
N GLN A 26 -6.82 2.86 -11.62
CA GLN A 26 -5.51 2.28 -11.35
C GLN A 26 -4.44 3.10 -12.06
N ILE A 27 -3.43 3.53 -11.30
CA ILE A 27 -2.38 4.36 -11.87
C ILE A 27 -0.99 3.75 -11.79
N ALA A 28 -0.78 2.78 -10.90
CA ALA A 28 0.54 2.17 -10.79
C ALA A 28 0.44 0.84 -10.06
N THR A 29 1.41 -0.04 -10.34
CA THR A 29 1.58 -1.29 -9.61
C THR A 29 3.05 -1.43 -9.25
N GLY A 30 3.31 -2.23 -8.23
CA GLY A 30 4.69 -2.47 -7.83
C GLY A 30 4.76 -3.47 -6.70
N LYS A 31 5.90 -3.46 -6.01
CA LYS A 31 6.14 -4.34 -4.87
C LYS A 31 6.85 -3.55 -3.78
N THR A 32 6.63 -3.95 -2.54
CA THR A 32 7.39 -3.37 -1.44
C THR A 32 8.85 -3.78 -1.54
N ASP A 33 9.72 -2.89 -1.11
CA ASP A 33 11.16 -3.15 -1.13
C ASP A 33 11.60 -3.87 0.15
N VAL A 34 12.91 -4.00 0.31
CA VAL A 34 13.50 -4.72 1.44
C VAL A 34 13.12 -4.08 2.77
N ASN A 35 12.77 -2.80 2.75
CA ASN A 35 12.35 -2.08 3.95
C ASN A 35 10.84 -2.05 4.11
N GLY A 36 10.12 -2.79 3.27
CA GLY A 36 8.66 -2.79 3.30
C GLY A 36 8.06 -1.49 2.81
N ARG A 37 8.80 -0.75 2.02
CA ARG A 37 8.37 0.57 1.55
C ARG A 37 8.06 0.56 0.08
N ILE A 38 7.30 1.57 -0.31
CA ILE A 38 6.97 1.83 -1.69
C ILE A 38 7.58 3.17 -2.04
N SER A 39 8.30 3.21 -3.16
CA SER A 39 8.89 4.46 -3.61
C SER A 39 8.65 4.63 -5.09
N ASN A 40 8.75 5.86 -5.55
CA ASN A 40 8.69 6.21 -6.96
C ASN A 40 7.37 5.84 -7.64
N PHE A 41 6.29 5.81 -6.88
CA PHE A 41 4.97 5.53 -7.44
C PHE A 41 4.39 6.71 -8.20
N LEU A 42 4.77 7.93 -7.81
CA LEU A 42 4.23 9.13 -8.41
C LEU A 42 5.38 10.01 -8.87
N PRO A 43 5.21 10.67 -10.02
CA PRO A 43 6.24 11.61 -10.49
C PRO A 43 6.43 12.75 -9.49
N GLY A 44 7.67 12.98 -9.08
CA GLY A 44 7.94 13.98 -8.07
C GLY A 44 7.83 15.41 -8.55
N ILE A 45 7.81 15.59 -9.87
CA ILE A 45 7.77 16.92 -10.46
C ILE A 45 6.35 17.39 -10.76
N GLU A 46 5.37 16.51 -10.62
CA GLU A 46 3.98 16.83 -10.94
C GLU A 46 3.20 17.11 -9.67
N ASP A 47 2.08 17.82 -9.86
CA ASP A 47 1.12 18.03 -8.77
C ASP A 47 0.29 16.78 -8.62
N ASN A 48 0.54 16.06 -7.55
CA ASN A 48 -0.15 14.79 -7.30
C ASN A 48 -1.30 14.93 -6.32
N THR A 49 -1.84 16.13 -6.17
CA THR A 49 -2.96 16.37 -5.26
C THR A 49 -4.12 15.45 -5.60
N GLY A 50 -4.67 14.81 -4.58
CA GLY A 50 -5.82 13.93 -4.77
C GLY A 50 -5.97 12.90 -3.66
N ILE A 51 -6.97 12.08 -3.83
CA ILE A 51 -7.25 10.98 -2.91
C ILE A 51 -6.84 9.68 -3.59
N TYR A 52 -6.12 8.86 -2.85
CA TYR A 52 -5.53 7.65 -3.36
C TYR A 52 -5.87 6.46 -2.48
N MET A 53 -5.78 5.29 -3.06
CA MET A 53 -5.91 4.04 -2.32
C MET A 53 -4.77 3.12 -2.70
N LEU A 54 -4.05 2.64 -1.70
CA LEU A 54 -3.06 1.58 -1.88
C LEU A 54 -3.69 0.26 -1.49
N LYS A 55 -3.62 -0.69 -2.40
CA LYS A 55 -4.08 -2.04 -2.13
C LYS A 55 -2.88 -2.96 -2.05
N PHE A 56 -2.76 -3.63 -0.92
CA PHE A 56 -1.67 -4.56 -0.64
C PHE A 56 -2.22 -5.96 -0.73
N TYR A 57 -1.64 -6.76 -1.58
CA TYR A 57 -2.07 -8.15 -1.75
C TYR A 57 -1.30 -9.00 -0.76
N THR A 58 -1.78 -9.03 0.45
CA THR A 58 -1.07 -9.59 1.59
C THR A 58 -1.15 -11.11 1.67
N GLU A 59 -2.24 -11.70 1.18
CA GLU A 59 -2.42 -13.14 1.32
C GLU A 59 -1.32 -13.97 0.66
N PRO A 60 -0.93 -13.70 -0.60
CA PRO A 60 0.17 -14.47 -1.18
C PRO A 60 1.46 -14.34 -0.39
N TYR A 61 1.71 -13.17 0.18
CA TYR A 61 2.90 -12.96 0.98
C TYR A 61 2.89 -13.85 2.22
N PHE A 62 1.78 -13.86 2.95
CA PHE A 62 1.68 -14.66 4.16
C PHE A 62 1.68 -16.15 3.85
N LEU A 63 1.07 -16.56 2.74
CA LEU A 63 1.08 -17.97 2.35
C LEU A 63 2.50 -18.46 2.09
N LYS A 64 3.33 -17.62 1.49
CA LYS A 64 4.74 -17.97 1.29
C LYS A 64 5.49 -18.13 2.60
N GLN A 65 5.02 -17.48 3.65
CA GLN A 65 5.59 -17.60 4.98
C GLN A 65 5.01 -18.79 5.75
N GLY A 66 4.13 -19.56 5.12
CA GLY A 66 3.47 -20.66 5.80
C GLY A 66 2.40 -20.22 6.78
N LEU A 67 1.86 -19.04 6.59
CA LEU A 67 0.91 -18.44 7.51
C LEU A 67 -0.44 -18.23 6.85
N LYS A 68 -1.49 -18.29 7.64
CA LYS A 68 -2.83 -17.94 7.20
C LYS A 68 -3.17 -16.55 7.73
N SER A 69 -3.81 -15.78 6.89
CA SER A 69 -4.34 -14.48 7.30
C SER A 69 -5.83 -14.46 6.98
N ILE A 70 -6.60 -13.84 7.88
CA ILE A 70 -8.01 -13.60 7.58
C ILE A 70 -8.19 -12.41 6.65
N TYR A 71 -7.11 -11.71 6.34
CA TYR A 71 -7.14 -10.54 5.47
C TYR A 71 -6.54 -10.90 4.11
N PRO A 72 -7.37 -11.10 3.07
CA PRO A 72 -6.84 -11.41 1.74
C PRO A 72 -6.06 -10.26 1.14
N PHE A 73 -6.41 -9.04 1.53
CA PHE A 73 -5.70 -7.83 1.11
C PHE A 73 -5.99 -6.73 2.11
N VAL A 74 -5.20 -5.68 2.03
CA VAL A 74 -5.37 -4.50 2.89
C VAL A 74 -5.42 -3.28 1.99
N GLU A 75 -6.34 -2.37 2.27
CA GLU A 75 -6.50 -1.14 1.51
C GLU A 75 -6.31 0.04 2.44
N VAL A 76 -5.51 1.01 2.00
CA VAL A 76 -5.26 2.23 2.74
C VAL A 76 -5.60 3.41 1.86
N ILE A 77 -6.53 4.25 2.33
CA ILE A 77 -6.94 5.44 1.62
C ILE A 77 -6.25 6.63 2.28
N PHE A 78 -5.68 7.50 1.44
CA PHE A 78 -4.95 8.66 1.94
C PHE A 78 -5.08 9.82 0.97
N ARG A 79 -4.77 11.01 1.46
CA ARG A 79 -4.83 12.23 0.66
C ARG A 79 -3.44 12.80 0.50
N ILE A 80 -3.13 13.23 -0.72
CA ILE A 80 -1.93 13.99 -1.02
C ILE A 80 -2.35 15.43 -1.26
N GLU A 81 -1.67 16.36 -0.61
CA GLU A 81 -1.94 17.78 -0.77
C GLU A 81 -0.67 18.47 -1.24
N GLY A 82 -0.80 19.25 -2.30
CA GLY A 82 0.31 20.01 -2.83
C GLY A 82 1.32 19.14 -3.57
N LYS A 83 2.53 19.67 -3.72
CA LYS A 83 3.57 19.02 -4.51
C LYS A 83 4.61 18.31 -3.65
N LYS A 84 4.25 17.95 -2.45
CA LYS A 84 5.18 17.29 -1.55
C LYS A 84 5.43 15.85 -1.96
N HIS A 85 6.64 15.40 -1.71
CA HIS A 85 6.93 13.98 -1.84
C HIS A 85 6.38 13.23 -0.65
N TYR A 86 5.72 12.14 -0.93
CA TYR A 86 5.17 11.30 0.13
C TYR A 86 5.83 9.93 0.07
N HIS A 87 6.26 9.49 1.21
CA HIS A 87 6.68 8.11 1.39
C HIS A 87 5.65 7.44 2.28
N ILE A 88 5.18 6.30 1.85
CA ILE A 88 4.20 5.56 2.61
C ILE A 88 4.87 4.30 3.10
N PRO A 89 5.45 4.35 4.29
CA PRO A 89 6.10 3.16 4.82
C PRO A 89 5.06 2.15 5.24
N ILE A 90 5.33 0.91 4.88
CA ILE A 90 4.50 -0.19 5.32
C ILE A 90 5.37 -1.11 6.09
N THR A 91 4.97 -1.37 7.30
CA THR A 91 5.65 -2.37 8.09
C THR A 91 4.67 -3.50 8.32
N MET A 92 4.96 -4.62 7.72
CA MET A 92 4.20 -5.84 7.92
C MET A 92 5.15 -6.90 8.39
N SER A 93 4.66 -7.79 9.22
CA SER A 93 5.46 -8.88 9.72
C SER A 93 4.73 -10.19 9.47
N ALA A 94 5.38 -11.27 9.84
CA ALA A 94 4.76 -12.58 9.80
C ALA A 94 3.48 -12.64 10.61
N ASN A 95 3.35 -11.77 11.61
CA ASN A 95 2.14 -11.64 12.41
C ASN A 95 1.34 -10.42 12.02
N GLY A 96 1.45 -10.03 10.77
CA GLY A 96 1.03 -8.72 10.30
C GLY A 96 -0.40 -8.38 10.55
N TYR A 97 -1.27 -9.36 10.59
CA TYR A 97 -2.66 -9.00 10.74
C TYR A 97 -2.94 -8.31 12.07
N SER A 98 -2.13 -8.55 13.07
CA SER A 98 -2.31 -7.85 14.34
C SER A 98 -2.04 -6.36 14.18
N THR A 99 -1.23 -5.98 13.24
CA THR A 99 -0.97 -4.59 12.92
C THR A 99 -2.22 -3.92 12.38
N TYR A 100 -3.01 -4.67 11.64
CA TYR A 100 -4.20 -4.09 11.01
C TYR A 100 -5.33 -3.88 11.96
N ARG A 101 -5.31 -4.54 13.08
CA ARG A 101 -6.45 -4.48 13.96
C ARG A 101 -6.51 -3.20 14.76
N GLY A 102 -5.87 -2.24 14.24
CA GLY A 102 -6.05 -0.96 14.82
C GLY A 102 -5.16 -0.65 15.91
N ASN A 103 -4.37 -1.32 15.80
CA ASN A 103 -3.47 -0.84 16.72
C ASN A 103 -2.82 0.38 16.22
#